data_f94e9bf61c5b80652ec1e505f189c420
#
_entry.id   f94e9bf61c5b80652ec1e505f189c420
#
_cell.length_a   1.000
_cell.length_b   1.000
_cell.length_c   1.000
_cell.angle_alpha   90.00
_cell.angle_beta   90.00
_cell.angle_gamma   90.00
#
_symmetry.space_group_name_H-M   'P 1'
#
loop_
_entity.id
_entity.type
_entity.pdbx_description
1 polymer ?
#
loop_
_entity_poly.entity_id
_entity_poly.type
_entity_poly.pdbx_seq_one_letter_code
_entity_poly.pdbx_strand_id
1 'polypeptide(L)'
;AFFIRRSLKGLPLYTTVLNEYLYSILVRNTPLEYFLEGGRSRTGRLLRPKTGMLAMTVHSKLRGGGKPAVFIPTYFGYERLMEGATYVGEMSGKPKEAESIFGLIQAARKIERIFGKVHVNFGEPVFLDDVLKAHNADHIRLNSNEQPLPPEAVNTVNAVAQNIMQNINRAAIINPVSLLSLVLLSTPKHALDEDVCIKQLDAYRRLATNAPYDERVDVTPLAGKEIIAYGLKLKLIKRVKHVLGDIIAIEDNQG
;
A
#
# COMPACT_ATOMS: atom_id res chain seq x y z
N ALA A 1 4.46 -3.16 19.80
CA ALA A 1 3.85 -1.96 19.20
C ALA A 1 3.95 -0.79 20.18
N PHE A 2 4.11 0.43 19.67
CA PHE A 2 4.08 1.66 20.45
C PHE A 2 3.27 2.73 19.72
N PHE A 3 2.71 3.67 20.49
CA PHE A 3 1.86 4.73 19.96
C PHE A 3 2.66 6.02 19.76
N ILE A 4 2.45 6.69 18.63
CA ILE A 4 3.09 7.95 18.30
C ILE A 4 2.01 9.03 18.15
N ARG A 5 2.30 10.24 18.58
CA ARG A 5 1.44 11.40 18.31
C ARG A 5 1.38 11.68 16.81
N ARG A 6 0.22 12.09 16.33
CA ARG A 6 -0.01 12.42 14.89
C ARG A 6 0.86 13.59 14.40
N SER A 7 1.27 14.49 15.29
CA SER A 7 2.15 15.61 14.98
C SER A 7 3.21 15.75 16.06
N LEU A 8 4.45 15.97 15.66
CA LEU A 8 5.60 16.24 16.50
C LEU A 8 5.90 17.76 16.57
N LYS A 9 5.18 18.57 15.76
CA LYS A 9 5.39 20.02 15.68
C LYS A 9 5.15 20.68 17.03
N GLY A 10 6.14 21.47 17.51
CA GLY A 10 6.05 22.18 18.77
C GLY A 10 6.25 21.30 20.02
N LEU A 11 6.72 20.07 19.87
CA LEU A 11 6.94 19.12 20.96
C LEU A 11 8.41 18.65 21.02
N PRO A 12 9.38 19.53 21.30
CA PRO A 12 10.81 19.18 21.23
C PRO A 12 11.17 18.05 22.18
N LEU A 13 10.75 18.10 23.43
CA LEU A 13 11.05 17.03 24.41
C LEU A 13 10.50 15.67 23.93
N TYR A 14 9.25 15.64 23.45
CA TYR A 14 8.66 14.40 22.94
C TYR A 14 9.45 13.86 21.73
N THR A 15 9.88 14.72 20.82
CA THR A 15 10.69 14.35 19.65
C THR A 15 12.03 13.79 20.06
N THR A 16 12.71 14.41 21.05
CA THR A 16 13.98 13.93 21.60
C THR A 16 13.82 12.55 22.23
N VAL A 17 12.80 12.36 23.07
CA VAL A 17 12.50 11.05 23.69
C VAL A 17 12.19 9.99 22.62
N LEU A 18 11.42 10.32 21.60
CA LEU A 18 11.10 9.39 20.51
C LEU A 18 12.37 8.99 19.73
N ASN A 19 13.25 9.93 19.43
CA ASN A 19 14.53 9.65 18.76
C ASN A 19 15.40 8.72 19.60
N GLU A 20 15.53 8.94 20.91
CA GLU A 20 16.29 8.06 21.81
C GLU A 20 15.68 6.67 21.91
N TYR A 21 14.36 6.60 21.93
CA TYR A 21 13.66 5.33 21.94
C TYR A 21 13.92 4.53 20.65
N LEU A 22 13.83 5.17 19.48
CA LEU A 22 14.14 4.54 18.20
C LEU A 22 15.61 4.10 18.12
N TYR A 23 16.53 4.94 18.57
CA TYR A 23 17.94 4.58 18.67
C TYR A 23 18.13 3.31 19.53
N SER A 24 17.51 3.26 20.71
CA SER A 24 17.55 2.09 21.59
C SER A 24 17.01 0.81 20.96
N ILE A 25 15.92 0.91 20.17
CA ILE A 25 15.34 -0.21 19.42
C ILE A 25 16.33 -0.72 18.37
N LEU A 26 16.93 0.19 17.60
CA LEU A 26 17.86 -0.15 16.51
C LEU A 26 19.16 -0.75 17.04
N VAL A 27 19.72 -0.22 18.12
CA VAL A 27 20.91 -0.79 18.78
C VAL A 27 20.66 -2.23 19.25
N ARG A 28 19.45 -2.52 19.72
CA ARG A 28 19.04 -3.88 20.12
C ARG A 28 18.69 -4.80 18.94
N ASN A 29 18.82 -4.32 17.69
CA ASN A 29 18.46 -5.02 16.46
C ASN A 29 16.99 -5.52 16.45
N THR A 30 16.08 -4.75 17.05
CA THR A 30 14.65 -5.05 17.03
C THR A 30 14.05 -4.59 15.70
N PRO A 31 13.29 -5.44 14.98
CA PRO A 31 12.62 -5.03 13.77
C PRO A 31 11.64 -3.87 14.01
N LEU A 32 11.63 -2.91 13.08
CA LEU A 32 10.76 -1.74 13.13
C LEU A 32 9.90 -1.70 11.87
N GLU A 33 8.59 -1.59 12.05
CA GLU A 33 7.63 -1.44 10.96
C GLU A 33 6.97 -0.06 11.03
N TYR A 34 6.91 0.63 9.88
CA TYR A 34 6.17 1.88 9.74
C TYR A 34 5.74 2.13 8.29
N PHE A 35 4.65 2.87 8.13
CA PHE A 35 4.09 3.20 6.82
C PHE A 35 4.66 4.52 6.33
N LEU A 36 5.43 4.46 5.24
CA LEU A 36 6.13 5.63 4.71
C LEU A 36 5.17 6.71 4.17
N GLU A 37 4.00 6.31 3.70
CA GLU A 37 2.97 7.25 3.23
C GLU A 37 2.33 8.06 4.38
N GLY A 38 2.40 7.57 5.61
CA GLY A 38 1.85 8.22 6.81
C GLY A 38 0.36 8.51 6.73
N GLY A 39 -0.37 7.83 5.85
CA GLY A 39 -1.80 7.95 5.65
C GLY A 39 -2.32 6.92 4.66
N ARG A 40 -3.63 6.84 4.48
CA ARG A 40 -4.29 5.93 3.53
C ARG A 40 -4.46 6.62 2.18
N SER A 41 -4.07 5.95 1.09
CA SER A 41 -4.40 6.39 -0.26
C SER A 41 -5.85 6.04 -0.57
N ARG A 42 -6.68 7.05 -0.84
CA ARG A 42 -8.08 6.85 -1.20
C ARG A 42 -8.28 6.51 -2.66
N THR A 43 -7.31 6.86 -3.50
CA THR A 43 -7.35 6.63 -4.95
C THR A 43 -6.62 5.36 -5.39
N GLY A 44 -6.03 4.60 -4.45
CA GLY A 44 -5.16 3.48 -4.75
C GLY A 44 -3.77 3.86 -5.28
N ARG A 45 -3.50 5.16 -5.51
CA ARG A 45 -2.17 5.64 -5.92
C ARG A 45 -1.27 5.82 -4.71
N LEU A 46 0.02 5.53 -4.87
CA LEU A 46 1.02 5.80 -3.86
C LEU A 46 1.04 7.30 -3.51
N LEU A 47 1.07 7.61 -2.23
CA LEU A 47 1.23 8.96 -1.73
C LEU A 47 2.71 9.34 -1.69
N ARG A 48 2.99 10.63 -1.59
CA ARG A 48 4.36 11.10 -1.35
C ARG A 48 4.86 10.61 0.01
N PRO A 49 6.10 10.09 0.10
CA PRO A 49 6.64 9.59 1.35
C PRO A 49 6.78 10.70 2.40
N LYS A 50 6.44 10.39 3.64
CA LYS A 50 6.72 11.20 4.82
C LYS A 50 7.99 10.68 5.48
N THR A 51 9.07 11.39 5.30
CA THR A 51 10.41 10.92 5.64
C THR A 51 10.79 11.02 7.12
N GLY A 52 9.91 11.51 8.00
CA GLY A 52 10.23 11.76 9.41
C GLY A 52 10.79 10.53 10.15
N MET A 53 10.06 9.39 10.10
CA MET A 53 10.53 8.14 10.75
C MET A 53 11.80 7.60 10.08
N LEU A 54 11.90 7.73 8.76
CA LEU A 54 13.08 7.32 8.02
C LEU A 54 14.29 8.17 8.39
N ALA A 55 14.12 9.50 8.50
CA ALA A 55 15.17 10.40 8.96
C ALA A 55 15.67 10.04 10.38
N MET A 56 14.76 9.70 11.29
CA MET A 56 15.12 9.22 12.64
C MET A 56 15.90 7.90 12.58
N THR A 57 15.53 6.99 11.68
CA THR A 57 16.24 5.71 11.47
C THR A 57 17.66 5.96 10.94
N VAL A 58 17.82 6.80 9.92
CA VAL A 58 19.12 7.18 9.36
C VAL A 58 19.98 7.90 10.42
N HIS A 59 19.38 8.84 11.14
CA HIS A 59 20.04 9.54 12.25
C HIS A 59 20.57 8.56 13.31
N SER A 60 19.75 7.60 13.72
CA SER A 60 20.16 6.57 14.70
C SER A 60 21.31 5.72 14.17
N LYS A 61 21.32 5.38 12.88
CA LYS A 61 22.41 4.64 12.24
C LYS A 61 23.71 5.45 12.26
N LEU A 62 23.66 6.72 11.91
CA LEU A 62 24.84 7.62 11.89
C LEU A 62 25.41 7.91 13.30
N ARG A 63 24.60 7.71 14.35
CA ARG A 63 25.07 7.74 15.76
C ARG A 63 25.77 6.45 16.19
N GLY A 64 25.99 5.49 15.32
CA GLY A 64 26.56 4.19 15.65
C GLY A 64 25.50 3.17 16.06
N GLY A 65 24.25 3.35 15.64
CA GLY A 65 23.13 2.46 15.94
C GLY A 65 23.22 1.10 15.26
N GLY A 66 23.67 0.09 15.98
CA GLY A 66 23.46 -1.31 15.68
C GLY A 66 24.13 -1.88 14.43
N LYS A 67 23.58 -2.98 13.95
CA LYS A 67 23.97 -3.72 12.74
C LYS A 67 23.62 -2.94 11.46
N PRO A 68 24.13 -3.39 10.28
CA PRO A 68 23.67 -2.88 9.00
C PRO A 68 22.14 -2.89 8.91
N ALA A 69 21.55 -1.74 8.53
CA ALA A 69 20.11 -1.61 8.40
C ALA A 69 19.66 -1.95 6.98
N VAL A 70 18.60 -2.75 6.87
CA VAL A 70 17.96 -3.09 5.60
C VAL A 70 16.48 -2.74 5.70
N PHE A 71 15.96 -2.07 4.67
CA PHE A 71 14.52 -1.82 4.52
C PHE A 71 13.93 -2.88 3.60
N ILE A 72 12.84 -3.48 4.02
CA ILE A 72 12.08 -4.44 3.23
C ILE A 72 10.80 -3.76 2.76
N PRO A 73 10.74 -3.24 1.52
CA PRO A 73 9.51 -2.68 0.96
C PRO A 73 8.43 -3.75 0.92
N THR A 74 7.26 -3.46 1.48
CA THR A 74 6.17 -4.44 1.55
C THR A 74 4.91 -3.84 0.95
N TYR A 75 4.36 -4.51 -0.07
CA TYR A 75 3.10 -4.15 -0.69
C TYR A 75 1.96 -4.95 -0.06
N PHE A 76 0.86 -4.26 0.28
CA PHE A 76 -0.38 -4.86 0.73
C PHE A 76 -1.49 -4.56 -0.28
N GLY A 77 -2.00 -5.58 -0.94
CA GLY A 77 -3.11 -5.50 -1.89
C GLY A 77 -4.38 -6.14 -1.34
N TYR A 78 -5.46 -5.38 -1.27
CA TYR A 78 -6.77 -5.88 -0.86
C TYR A 78 -7.68 -5.99 -2.08
N GLU A 79 -8.32 -7.14 -2.29
CA GLU A 79 -9.32 -7.29 -3.36
C GLU A 79 -10.62 -6.55 -3.04
N ARG A 80 -10.95 -6.41 -1.75
CA ARG A 80 -12.09 -5.64 -1.27
C ARG A 80 -11.75 -4.95 0.04
N LEU A 81 -11.98 -3.65 0.10
CA LEU A 81 -11.79 -2.88 1.31
C LEU A 81 -13.05 -2.99 2.20
N MET A 82 -12.84 -3.28 3.50
CA MET A 82 -13.94 -3.29 4.48
C MET A 82 -14.62 -1.93 4.63
N GLU A 83 -13.85 -0.87 4.43
CA GLU A 83 -14.24 0.54 4.59
C GLU A 83 -14.63 1.21 3.25
N GLY A 84 -14.87 0.44 2.18
CA GLY A 84 -15.10 0.98 0.83
C GLY A 84 -16.23 2.01 0.77
N ALA A 85 -17.36 1.77 1.44
CA ALA A 85 -18.48 2.70 1.51
C ALA A 85 -18.12 4.02 2.22
N THR A 86 -17.32 3.95 3.29
CA THR A 86 -16.82 5.13 4.03
C THR A 86 -15.87 5.95 3.16
N TYR A 87 -14.99 5.31 2.40
CA TYR A 87 -14.08 6.02 1.48
C TYR A 87 -14.81 6.74 0.35
N VAL A 88 -15.82 6.11 -0.25
CA VAL A 88 -16.66 6.75 -1.27
C VAL A 88 -17.39 7.96 -0.69
N GLY A 89 -17.92 7.84 0.54
CA GLY A 89 -18.54 8.94 1.26
C GLY A 89 -17.59 10.12 1.52
N GLU A 90 -16.36 9.85 1.96
CA GLU A 90 -15.33 10.89 2.20
C GLU A 90 -14.88 11.57 0.89
N MET A 91 -14.76 10.82 -0.22
CA MET A 91 -14.46 11.39 -1.55
C MET A 91 -15.58 12.27 -2.07
N SER A 92 -16.84 12.01 -1.68
CA SER A 92 -18.02 12.81 -2.01
C SER A 92 -18.19 14.03 -1.09
N GLY A 93 -17.19 14.34 -0.24
CA GLY A 93 -17.19 15.53 0.63
C GLY A 93 -17.92 15.36 1.96
N LYS A 94 -18.31 14.15 2.34
CA LYS A 94 -18.85 13.90 3.68
C LYS A 94 -17.77 14.05 4.76
N PRO A 95 -18.05 14.69 5.91
CA PRO A 95 -17.08 14.83 6.98
C PRO A 95 -16.67 13.44 7.52
N LYS A 96 -15.42 13.34 7.97
CA LYS A 96 -14.91 12.14 8.65
C LYS A 96 -15.73 11.87 9.90
N GLU A 97 -16.45 10.76 9.91
CA GLU A 97 -17.00 10.24 11.15
C GLU A 97 -15.85 9.72 12.04
N ALA A 98 -15.89 10.07 13.32
CA ALA A 98 -14.96 9.53 14.29
C ALA A 98 -15.15 8.02 14.39
N GLU A 99 -14.07 7.25 14.22
CA GLU A 99 -14.09 5.80 14.37
C GLU A 99 -14.55 5.43 15.79
N SER A 100 -15.82 5.05 15.92
CA SER A 100 -16.38 4.58 17.18
C SER A 100 -16.10 3.08 17.33
N ILE A 101 -15.59 2.70 18.50
CA ILE A 101 -15.41 1.28 18.89
C ILE A 101 -16.74 0.51 18.81
N PHE A 102 -17.86 1.19 19.04
CA PHE A 102 -19.21 0.63 18.87
C PHE A 102 -19.54 0.30 17.41
N GLY A 103 -19.06 1.10 16.45
CA GLY A 103 -19.21 0.84 15.02
C GLY A 103 -18.46 -0.40 14.56
N LEU A 104 -17.28 -0.68 15.13
CA LEU A 104 -16.50 -1.90 14.88
C LEU A 104 -17.20 -3.17 15.38
N ILE A 105 -17.86 -3.11 16.56
CA ILE A 105 -18.59 -4.26 17.12
C ILE A 105 -19.88 -4.52 16.31
N GLN A 106 -20.54 -3.47 15.82
CA GLN A 106 -21.73 -3.59 14.97
C GLN A 106 -21.36 -4.09 13.56
N ALA A 107 -20.21 -3.69 13.01
CA ALA A 107 -19.67 -4.21 11.78
C ALA A 107 -19.25 -5.70 11.91
N ALA A 108 -18.70 -6.09 13.05
CA ALA A 108 -18.34 -7.48 13.33
C ALA A 108 -19.57 -8.42 13.35
N ARG A 109 -20.76 -7.94 13.70
CA ARG A 109 -22.02 -8.71 13.66
C ARG A 109 -22.62 -8.84 12.24
N LYS A 110 -22.17 -8.05 11.27
CA LYS A 110 -22.57 -8.12 9.85
C LYS A 110 -21.58 -8.90 8.97
N ILE A 111 -20.78 -9.82 9.56
CA ILE A 111 -19.76 -10.61 8.83
C ILE A 111 -20.42 -11.74 7.99
N GLU A 112 -21.34 -11.40 7.11
CA GLU A 112 -21.66 -12.21 5.92
C GLU A 112 -20.93 -11.69 4.66
N ARG A 113 -20.05 -10.70 4.79
CA ARG A 113 -19.33 -10.12 3.65
C ARG A 113 -18.11 -10.99 3.29
N ILE A 114 -18.11 -11.49 2.06
CA ILE A 114 -16.93 -12.12 1.47
C ILE A 114 -15.95 -11.02 1.07
N PHE A 115 -14.78 -10.93 1.75
CA PHE A 115 -13.81 -9.84 1.55
C PHE A 115 -12.76 -10.12 0.47
N GLY A 116 -12.72 -11.32 -0.10
CA GLY A 116 -11.66 -11.69 -1.03
C GLY A 116 -10.33 -11.95 -0.34
N LYS A 117 -9.24 -11.86 -1.09
CA LYS A 117 -7.88 -12.14 -0.62
C LYS A 117 -7.16 -10.85 -0.23
N VAL A 118 -6.20 -11.00 0.68
CA VAL A 118 -5.16 -10.00 0.95
C VAL A 118 -3.85 -10.55 0.38
N HIS A 119 -3.17 -9.76 -0.42
CA HIS A 119 -1.90 -10.09 -1.03
C HIS A 119 -0.80 -9.31 -0.31
N VAL A 120 0.27 -9.99 0.06
CA VAL A 120 1.44 -9.39 0.70
C VAL A 120 2.66 -9.78 -0.12
N ASN A 121 3.26 -8.79 -0.78
CA ASN A 121 4.43 -8.99 -1.62
C ASN A 121 5.61 -8.17 -1.08
N PHE A 122 6.80 -8.76 -1.14
CA PHE A 122 8.04 -8.12 -0.72
C PHE A 122 8.79 -7.60 -1.95
N GLY A 123 9.11 -6.30 -1.93
CA GLY A 123 9.91 -5.65 -2.95
C GLY A 123 11.41 -5.86 -2.74
N GLU A 124 12.20 -5.29 -3.65
CA GLU A 124 13.66 -5.29 -3.56
C GLU A 124 14.14 -4.67 -2.26
N PRO A 125 14.96 -5.37 -1.44
CA PRO A 125 15.52 -4.81 -0.23
C PRO A 125 16.40 -3.58 -0.52
N VAL A 126 16.34 -2.58 0.37
CA VAL A 126 17.18 -1.39 0.29
C VAL A 126 18.17 -1.40 1.45
N PHE A 127 19.43 -1.60 1.15
CA PHE A 127 20.52 -1.60 2.12
C PHE A 127 20.97 -0.17 2.41
N LEU A 128 20.76 0.30 3.64
CA LEU A 128 21.06 1.68 4.01
C LEU A 128 22.53 2.04 3.82
N ASP A 129 23.44 1.13 4.16
CA ASP A 129 24.89 1.36 4.05
C ASP A 129 25.32 1.60 2.59
N ASP A 130 24.68 0.94 1.61
CA ASP A 130 24.97 1.14 0.19
C ASP A 130 24.47 2.51 -0.28
N VAL A 131 23.29 2.94 0.16
CA VAL A 131 22.76 4.26 -0.18
C VAL A 131 23.58 5.37 0.50
N LEU A 132 24.04 5.17 1.74
CA LEU A 132 24.93 6.11 2.41
C LEU A 132 26.24 6.30 1.63
N LYS A 133 26.86 5.21 1.14
CA LYS A 133 28.07 5.28 0.30
C LYS A 133 27.80 6.01 -1.01
N ALA A 134 26.69 5.69 -1.70
CA ALA A 134 26.35 6.33 -2.97
C ALA A 134 26.15 7.85 -2.86
N HIS A 135 25.81 8.34 -1.68
CA HIS A 135 25.62 9.78 -1.38
C HIS A 135 26.78 10.40 -0.57
N ASN A 136 27.93 9.72 -0.47
CA ASN A 136 29.10 10.17 0.31
C ASN A 136 28.76 10.51 1.77
N ALA A 137 27.83 9.77 2.38
CA ALA A 137 27.36 9.98 3.74
C ALA A 137 27.80 8.89 4.73
N ASP A 138 28.50 7.86 4.27
CA ASP A 138 28.95 6.72 5.07
C ASP A 138 30.04 7.07 6.10
N HIS A 139 30.78 8.16 5.88
CA HIS A 139 31.78 8.69 6.80
C HIS A 139 31.20 9.54 7.95
N ILE A 140 29.91 9.96 7.80
CA ILE A 140 29.27 10.83 8.80
C ILE A 140 29.08 10.08 10.12
N ARG A 141 29.45 10.76 11.22
CA ARG A 141 29.22 10.30 12.59
C ARG A 141 28.57 11.41 13.40
N LEU A 142 27.44 11.08 14.01
CA LEU A 142 26.71 12.02 14.87
C LEU A 142 26.98 11.68 16.33
N ASN A 143 27.24 12.71 17.15
CA ASN A 143 27.61 12.56 18.55
C ASN A 143 26.42 12.67 19.51
N SER A 144 25.33 13.30 19.06
CA SER A 144 24.13 13.49 19.89
C SER A 144 22.84 13.41 19.07
N ASN A 145 21.74 13.27 19.76
CA ASN A 145 20.41 13.25 19.20
C ASN A 145 19.93 14.64 18.72
N GLU A 146 20.52 15.70 19.26
CA GLU A 146 20.17 17.10 18.92
C GLU A 146 20.90 17.59 17.67
N GLN A 147 21.94 16.89 17.24
CA GLN A 147 22.69 17.25 16.05
C GLN A 147 21.82 17.03 14.80
N PRO A 148 21.58 18.06 13.96
CA PRO A 148 20.79 17.90 12.75
C PRO A 148 21.51 17.01 11.73
N LEU A 149 20.74 16.36 10.85
CA LEU A 149 21.30 15.64 9.70
C LEU A 149 21.98 16.62 8.74
N PRO A 150 23.24 16.38 8.35
CA PRO A 150 23.89 17.17 7.31
C PRO A 150 23.23 16.92 5.93
N PRO A 151 23.43 17.81 4.95
CA PRO A 151 22.78 17.76 3.63
C PRO A 151 22.92 16.41 2.92
N GLU A 152 24.09 15.78 2.98
CA GLU A 152 24.37 14.47 2.37
C GLU A 152 23.51 13.38 2.98
N ALA A 153 23.33 13.39 4.30
CA ALA A 153 22.45 12.46 4.99
C ALA A 153 20.95 12.74 4.70
N VAL A 154 20.55 14.00 4.52
CA VAL A 154 19.20 14.35 4.09
C VAL A 154 18.94 13.83 2.66
N ASN A 155 19.92 13.97 1.75
CA ASN A 155 19.84 13.43 0.40
C ASN A 155 19.71 11.88 0.44
N THR A 156 20.46 11.22 1.31
CA THR A 156 20.34 9.78 1.56
C THR A 156 18.92 9.41 2.00
N VAL A 157 18.35 10.12 2.96
CA VAL A 157 16.95 9.88 3.42
C VAL A 157 15.97 9.96 2.27
N ASN A 158 16.10 10.96 1.41
CA ASN A 158 15.21 11.16 0.25
C ASN A 158 15.39 10.02 -0.79
N ALA A 159 16.63 9.62 -1.06
CA ALA A 159 16.93 8.53 -1.98
C ALA A 159 16.38 7.19 -1.47
N VAL A 160 16.60 6.87 -0.19
CA VAL A 160 16.04 5.66 0.44
C VAL A 160 14.51 5.68 0.37
N ALA A 161 13.87 6.82 0.65
CA ALA A 161 12.43 6.96 0.56
C ALA A 161 11.90 6.69 -0.86
N GLN A 162 12.55 7.23 -1.87
CA GLN A 162 12.20 7.00 -3.27
C GLN A 162 12.38 5.54 -3.67
N ASN A 163 13.52 4.92 -3.31
CA ASN A 163 13.79 3.51 -3.60
C ASN A 163 12.74 2.59 -2.95
N ILE A 164 12.38 2.84 -1.68
CA ILE A 164 11.35 2.07 -0.99
C ILE A 164 10.00 2.21 -1.73
N MET A 165 9.57 3.43 -2.06
CA MET A 165 8.29 3.66 -2.74
C MET A 165 8.25 3.02 -4.13
N GLN A 166 9.34 3.10 -4.89
CA GLN A 166 9.46 2.42 -6.18
C GLN A 166 9.38 0.90 -6.03
N ASN A 167 10.08 0.34 -5.04
CA ASN A 167 10.11 -1.10 -4.82
C ASN A 167 8.77 -1.64 -4.28
N ILE A 168 8.01 -0.85 -3.50
CA ILE A 168 6.63 -1.18 -3.15
C ILE A 168 5.76 -1.24 -4.42
N ASN A 169 5.88 -0.25 -5.32
CA ASN A 169 5.11 -0.22 -6.55
C ASN A 169 5.46 -1.38 -7.50
N ARG A 170 6.75 -1.74 -7.60
CA ARG A 170 7.23 -2.88 -8.40
C ARG A 170 6.72 -4.22 -7.88
N ALA A 171 6.48 -4.34 -6.58
CA ALA A 171 5.93 -5.53 -5.94
C ALA A 171 4.39 -5.61 -5.97
N ALA A 172 3.72 -4.73 -6.73
CA ALA A 172 2.26 -4.72 -6.81
C ALA A 172 1.71 -5.99 -7.49
N ILE A 173 0.45 -6.31 -7.16
CA ILE A 173 -0.28 -7.41 -7.80
C ILE A 173 -1.38 -6.88 -8.71
N ILE A 174 -1.51 -7.51 -9.87
CA ILE A 174 -2.67 -7.39 -10.75
C ILE A 174 -3.60 -8.55 -10.42
N ASN A 175 -4.52 -8.33 -9.49
CA ASN A 175 -5.44 -9.33 -8.98
C ASN A 175 -6.71 -9.45 -9.85
N PRO A 176 -7.56 -10.49 -9.67
CA PRO A 176 -8.77 -10.70 -10.47
C PRO A 176 -9.74 -9.52 -10.41
N VAL A 177 -9.88 -8.90 -9.24
CA VAL A 177 -10.81 -7.78 -9.03
C VAL A 177 -10.35 -6.52 -9.77
N SER A 178 -9.03 -6.24 -9.76
CA SER A 178 -8.48 -5.09 -10.49
C SER A 178 -8.66 -5.22 -12.00
N LEU A 179 -8.46 -6.42 -12.58
CA LEU A 179 -8.73 -6.67 -14.00
C LEU A 179 -10.21 -6.53 -14.34
N LEU A 180 -11.08 -7.12 -13.52
CA LEU A 180 -12.52 -7.03 -13.70
C LEU A 180 -13.01 -5.58 -13.63
N SER A 181 -12.51 -4.82 -12.66
CA SER A 181 -12.83 -3.39 -12.53
C SER A 181 -12.33 -2.59 -13.72
N LEU A 182 -11.11 -2.86 -14.22
CA LEU A 182 -10.58 -2.19 -15.40
C LEU A 182 -11.49 -2.39 -16.60
N VAL A 183 -11.92 -3.62 -16.87
CA VAL A 183 -12.81 -3.96 -18.00
C VAL A 183 -14.17 -3.29 -17.85
N LEU A 184 -14.85 -3.46 -16.73
CA LEU A 184 -16.22 -2.99 -16.57
C LEU A 184 -16.31 -1.47 -16.41
N LEU A 185 -15.39 -0.82 -15.68
CA LEU A 185 -15.42 0.64 -15.51
C LEU A 185 -15.05 1.40 -16.78
N SER A 186 -14.35 0.75 -17.73
CA SER A 186 -14.05 1.34 -19.04
C SER A 186 -15.20 1.21 -20.06
N THR A 187 -16.27 0.46 -19.74
CA THR A 187 -17.40 0.25 -20.64
C THR A 187 -18.59 1.15 -20.31
N PRO A 188 -19.40 1.54 -21.32
CA PRO A 188 -20.65 2.27 -21.08
C PRO A 188 -21.59 1.46 -20.16
N LYS A 189 -22.27 2.16 -19.22
CA LYS A 189 -23.18 1.55 -18.24
C LYS A 189 -22.54 0.46 -17.36
N HIS A 190 -21.20 0.34 -17.36
CA HIS A 190 -20.45 -0.65 -16.57
C HIS A 190 -20.98 -2.09 -16.75
N ALA A 191 -21.34 -2.41 -17.99
CA ALA A 191 -21.93 -3.68 -18.37
C ALA A 191 -21.40 -4.13 -19.74
N LEU A 192 -21.20 -5.45 -19.90
CA LEU A 192 -20.63 -6.02 -21.10
C LEU A 192 -21.18 -7.43 -21.32
N ASP A 193 -21.33 -7.85 -22.58
CA ASP A 193 -21.56 -9.24 -22.95
C ASP A 193 -20.49 -10.16 -22.31
N GLU A 194 -20.93 -11.32 -21.80
CA GLU A 194 -20.02 -12.22 -21.04
C GLU A 194 -18.86 -12.72 -21.89
N ASP A 195 -19.08 -13.11 -23.15
CA ASP A 195 -18.01 -13.61 -24.03
C ASP A 195 -17.00 -12.52 -24.38
N VAL A 196 -17.49 -11.29 -24.59
CA VAL A 196 -16.63 -10.12 -24.83
C VAL A 196 -15.85 -9.78 -23.56
N CYS A 197 -16.48 -9.85 -22.41
CA CYS A 197 -15.82 -9.63 -21.11
C CYS A 197 -14.69 -10.64 -20.87
N ILE A 198 -14.95 -11.94 -21.12
CA ILE A 198 -13.92 -13.00 -21.02
C ILE A 198 -12.73 -12.69 -21.92
N LYS A 199 -12.99 -12.37 -23.20
CA LYS A 199 -11.94 -12.06 -24.17
C LYS A 199 -11.08 -10.86 -23.75
N GLN A 200 -11.71 -9.80 -23.23
CA GLN A 200 -11.00 -8.62 -22.74
C GLN A 200 -10.16 -8.92 -21.49
N LEU A 201 -10.71 -9.65 -20.52
CA LEU A 201 -9.99 -10.07 -19.32
C LEU A 201 -8.76 -10.89 -19.67
N ASP A 202 -8.90 -11.87 -20.58
CA ASP A 202 -7.76 -12.69 -21.04
C ASP A 202 -6.74 -11.88 -21.84
N ALA A 203 -7.18 -10.89 -22.63
CA ALA A 203 -6.28 -10.01 -23.36
C ALA A 203 -5.45 -9.13 -22.40
N TYR A 204 -6.09 -8.47 -21.43
CA TYR A 204 -5.38 -7.66 -20.44
C TYR A 204 -4.46 -8.49 -19.55
N ARG A 205 -4.91 -9.68 -19.12
CA ARG A 205 -4.07 -10.59 -18.36
C ARG A 205 -2.82 -10.99 -19.14
N ARG A 206 -2.97 -11.41 -20.42
CA ARG A 206 -1.83 -11.74 -21.29
C ARG A 206 -0.90 -10.55 -21.50
N LEU A 207 -1.44 -9.36 -21.71
CA LEU A 207 -0.63 -8.15 -21.85
C LEU A 207 0.20 -7.90 -20.58
N ALA A 208 -0.44 -7.96 -19.42
CA ALA A 208 0.23 -7.77 -18.13
C ALA A 208 1.30 -8.84 -17.85
N THR A 209 1.07 -10.09 -18.29
CA THR A 209 2.02 -11.19 -18.11
C THR A 209 3.22 -11.10 -19.09
N ASN A 210 2.95 -10.73 -20.35
CA ASN A 210 3.98 -10.72 -21.39
C ASN A 210 4.79 -9.43 -21.46
N ALA A 211 4.22 -8.32 -20.96
CA ALA A 211 4.86 -7.01 -20.92
C ALA A 211 4.61 -6.33 -19.57
N PRO A 212 5.04 -6.94 -18.45
CA PRO A 212 4.90 -6.31 -17.15
C PRO A 212 5.77 -5.05 -17.09
N TYR A 213 5.33 -4.05 -16.33
CA TYR A 213 6.13 -2.84 -16.13
C TYR A 213 7.34 -3.07 -15.19
N ASP A 214 7.37 -4.20 -14.49
CA ASP A 214 8.49 -4.69 -13.70
C ASP A 214 8.38 -6.22 -13.56
N GLU A 215 9.50 -6.91 -13.49
CA GLU A 215 9.57 -8.38 -13.36
C GLU A 215 8.98 -8.91 -12.04
N ARG A 216 8.85 -8.06 -11.03
CA ARG A 216 8.30 -8.40 -9.71
C ARG A 216 6.78 -8.24 -9.65
N VAL A 217 6.16 -7.73 -10.71
CA VAL A 217 4.69 -7.61 -10.77
C VAL A 217 4.08 -8.99 -10.83
N ASP A 218 3.27 -9.30 -9.84
CA ASP A 218 2.51 -10.54 -9.81
C ASP A 218 1.19 -10.38 -10.58
N VAL A 219 0.84 -11.35 -11.41
CA VAL A 219 -0.39 -11.32 -12.23
C VAL A 219 -1.22 -12.54 -11.90
N THR A 220 -2.50 -12.36 -11.64
CA THR A 220 -3.42 -13.47 -11.38
C THR A 220 -3.32 -14.59 -12.43
N PRO A 221 -3.22 -15.85 -12.02
CA PRO A 221 -3.23 -16.99 -12.95
C PRO A 221 -4.63 -17.30 -13.52
N LEU A 222 -5.70 -16.75 -12.92
CA LEU A 222 -7.07 -17.05 -13.29
C LEU A 222 -7.38 -16.60 -14.73
N ALA A 223 -8.02 -17.45 -15.52
CA ALA A 223 -8.54 -17.11 -16.84
C ALA A 223 -9.79 -16.22 -16.75
N GLY A 224 -10.16 -15.53 -17.83
CA GLY A 224 -11.28 -14.58 -17.84
C GLY A 224 -12.58 -15.15 -17.30
N LYS A 225 -12.92 -16.40 -17.65
CA LYS A 225 -14.10 -17.10 -17.14
C LYS A 225 -14.04 -17.33 -15.62
N GLU A 226 -12.87 -17.67 -15.10
CA GLU A 226 -12.66 -17.87 -13.66
C GLU A 226 -12.70 -16.54 -12.90
N ILE A 227 -12.19 -15.45 -13.51
CA ILE A 227 -12.27 -14.09 -12.96
C ILE A 227 -13.73 -13.67 -12.81
N ILE A 228 -14.59 -13.91 -13.82
CA ILE A 228 -16.03 -13.64 -13.74
C ILE A 228 -16.68 -14.47 -12.64
N ALA A 229 -16.42 -15.78 -12.57
CA ALA A 229 -16.95 -16.64 -11.53
C ALA A 229 -16.54 -16.16 -10.12
N TYR A 230 -15.29 -15.68 -10.00
CA TYR A 230 -14.77 -15.11 -8.76
C TYR A 230 -15.46 -13.79 -8.38
N GLY A 231 -15.66 -12.90 -9.35
CA GLY A 231 -16.40 -11.64 -9.15
C GLY A 231 -17.85 -11.84 -8.71
N LEU A 232 -18.54 -12.82 -9.30
CA LEU A 232 -19.89 -13.25 -8.89
C LEU A 232 -19.89 -13.79 -7.45
N LYS A 233 -18.91 -14.64 -7.10
CA LYS A 233 -18.75 -15.16 -5.74
C LYS A 233 -18.55 -14.04 -4.72
N LEU A 234 -17.78 -13.02 -5.06
CA LEU A 234 -17.54 -11.86 -4.20
C LEU A 234 -18.70 -10.86 -4.19
N LYS A 235 -19.78 -11.09 -4.96
CA LYS A 235 -20.90 -10.16 -5.12
C LYS A 235 -20.44 -8.76 -5.56
N LEU A 236 -19.45 -8.69 -6.45
CA LEU A 236 -18.98 -7.44 -7.08
C LEU A 236 -19.70 -7.16 -8.38
N ILE A 237 -20.15 -8.22 -9.03
CA ILE A 237 -20.85 -8.21 -10.32
C ILE A 237 -22.05 -9.12 -10.26
N LYS A 238 -22.99 -8.89 -11.18
CA LYS A 238 -24.16 -9.74 -11.44
C LYS A 238 -24.18 -10.19 -12.89
N ARG A 239 -24.79 -11.36 -13.12
CA ARG A 239 -25.08 -11.86 -14.45
C ARG A 239 -26.55 -11.61 -14.76
N VAL A 240 -26.81 -10.89 -15.84
CA VAL A 240 -28.16 -10.62 -16.33
C VAL A 240 -28.39 -11.47 -17.57
N LYS A 241 -29.38 -12.35 -17.50
CA LYS A 241 -29.76 -13.18 -18.63
C LYS A 241 -30.39 -12.36 -19.75
N HIS A 242 -29.90 -12.54 -20.97
CA HIS A 242 -30.45 -11.87 -22.16
C HIS A 242 -30.50 -12.82 -23.33
N VAL A 243 -31.46 -12.59 -24.24
CA VAL A 243 -31.73 -13.49 -25.39
C VAL A 243 -30.55 -13.62 -26.35
N LEU A 244 -29.72 -12.57 -26.45
CA LEU A 244 -28.54 -12.50 -27.32
C LEU A 244 -27.22 -12.87 -26.62
N GLY A 245 -27.27 -13.32 -25.37
CA GLY A 245 -26.11 -13.65 -24.56
C GLY A 245 -26.19 -13.03 -23.18
N ASP A 246 -25.58 -13.68 -22.18
CA ASP A 246 -25.57 -13.18 -20.81
C ASP A 246 -24.73 -11.90 -20.68
N ILE A 247 -25.17 -10.96 -19.87
CA ILE A 247 -24.50 -9.67 -19.64
C ILE A 247 -23.92 -9.68 -18.24
N ILE A 248 -22.66 -9.31 -18.14
CA ILE A 248 -21.97 -9.06 -16.87
C ILE A 248 -22.05 -7.57 -16.57
N ALA A 249 -22.56 -7.21 -15.40
CA ALA A 249 -22.70 -5.84 -14.93
C ALA A 249 -22.18 -5.71 -13.49
N ILE A 250 -21.73 -4.49 -13.12
CA ILE A 250 -21.38 -4.20 -11.74
C ILE A 250 -22.64 -4.35 -10.86
N GLU A 251 -22.46 -4.95 -9.68
CA GLU A 251 -23.52 -5.01 -8.68
C GLU A 251 -23.71 -3.63 -8.08
N ASP A 252 -24.85 -3.00 -8.30
CA ASP A 252 -25.21 -1.74 -7.65
C ASP A 252 -25.50 -2.01 -6.16
N ASN A 253 -24.51 -1.86 -5.32
CA ASN A 253 -24.69 -1.85 -3.86
C ASN A 253 -25.37 -0.54 -3.44
N GLN A 254 -26.63 -0.34 -3.82
CA GLN A 254 -27.52 0.63 -3.18
C GLN A 254 -28.04 -0.02 -1.90
N GLY A 255 -27.39 0.29 -0.75
CA GLY A 255 -27.78 -0.21 0.55
C GLY A 255 -26.77 0.20 1.60
#